data_d008632d8d834c0c49172bcdf43b3e26
#
_entry.id   d008632d8d834c0c49172bcdf43b3e26
#
_cell.length_a   1.000
_cell.length_b   1.000
_cell.length_c   1.000
_cell.angle_alpha   90.00
_cell.angle_beta   90.00
_cell.angle_gamma   90.00
#
_symmetry.space_group_name_H-M   'P 1'
#
loop_
_entity.id
_entity.type
_entity.pdbx_description
1 polymer ?
#
loop_
_entity_poly.entity_id
_entity_poly.type
_entity_poly.pdbx_seq_one_letter_code
_entity_poly.pdbx_strand_id
1 'polypeptide(L)'
;MDRIESLIKELTLEEKVSILSGSSAWHTTAVPRLNIPRVKMTDGPIGARGDSVSGATSACFPSASCLSSSWDKESVEEIAKAIGVEAKSKDADVLLGPTINLHRHPLGGRHFECYSEDPLLTGELAASYVKGIQGVGVSACLKHFIGNDTEYQRHFVSSNIDDRTLRELYLLPFEMGVKAGSLSVMSAYNQLNNVFCSSNERILTSILKDEWNFPGYVVSDWGAAQDTIGNANGGLDCEMPGPARSWGGNLVKAVNDGKVEEDIIDDKVRRILRVADFTGRLDNPEEKPEESNNLVEDRVLIRKAGSEGMVLLKNEDVLPFNKEKIKKIAVIGPNALKGQYLGGGSASLNPHYVVHPLDGIQAALSDQVEINYAKGCHTYKFLPAIPSNLFKENDGFKVEFFNGQEFEGSPIETKILKGNKFWAMGGFGLDIVAQSERPSLSVRFTGELEPEFSGEYDFEIFSIGPSRLTMNDAVLIDNWTSQDPGDAFFGMGSAPR
;
A
#
# COMPACT_ATOMS: atom_id res chain seq x y z
N MET A 1 -11.41 -22.06 30.68
CA MET A 1 -11.86 -20.75 30.17
C MET A 1 -10.96 -20.42 29.00
N ASP A 2 -11.47 -19.98 27.87
CA ASP A 2 -10.67 -19.59 26.73
C ASP A 2 -9.69 -18.47 27.15
N ARG A 3 -8.40 -18.56 26.74
CA ARG A 3 -7.36 -17.57 27.06
C ARG A 3 -7.79 -16.14 26.71
N ILE A 4 -8.40 -15.97 25.54
CA ILE A 4 -8.86 -14.67 25.03
C ILE A 4 -9.94 -14.09 25.93
N GLU A 5 -10.94 -14.91 26.34
CA GLU A 5 -12.01 -14.45 27.25
C GLU A 5 -11.48 -14.09 28.64
N SER A 6 -10.40 -14.73 29.08
CA SER A 6 -9.75 -14.36 30.33
C SER A 6 -9.07 -13.01 30.24
N LEU A 7 -8.34 -12.75 29.12
CA LEU A 7 -7.70 -11.47 28.89
C LEU A 7 -8.72 -10.32 28.80
N ILE A 8 -9.83 -10.51 28.07
CA ILE A 8 -10.88 -9.50 27.93
C ILE A 8 -11.45 -9.07 29.27
N LYS A 9 -11.66 -10.03 30.21
CA LYS A 9 -12.16 -9.73 31.54
C LYS A 9 -11.19 -8.96 32.44
N GLU A 10 -9.91 -9.09 32.20
CA GLU A 10 -8.86 -8.39 32.95
C GLU A 10 -8.53 -7.01 32.40
N LEU A 11 -8.89 -6.72 31.16
CA LEU A 11 -8.67 -5.42 30.50
C LEU A 11 -9.61 -4.36 31.05
N THR A 12 -9.10 -3.16 31.33
CA THR A 12 -9.92 -1.97 31.55
C THR A 12 -10.51 -1.47 30.24
N LEU A 13 -11.54 -0.62 30.29
CA LEU A 13 -12.13 -0.02 29.09
C LEU A 13 -11.09 0.74 28.25
N GLU A 14 -10.22 1.52 28.90
CA GLU A 14 -9.17 2.29 28.24
C GLU A 14 -8.15 1.37 27.54
N GLU A 15 -7.79 0.26 28.17
CA GLU A 15 -6.91 -0.74 27.58
C GLU A 15 -7.58 -1.46 26.39
N LYS A 16 -8.85 -1.85 26.54
CA LYS A 16 -9.65 -2.41 25.42
C LYS A 16 -9.64 -1.47 24.24
N VAL A 17 -10.00 -0.20 24.43
CA VAL A 17 -10.05 0.81 23.39
C VAL A 17 -8.66 1.07 22.81
N SER A 18 -7.59 1.02 23.60
CA SER A 18 -6.24 1.21 23.10
C SER A 18 -5.82 0.14 22.08
N ILE A 19 -6.18 -1.13 22.32
CA ILE A 19 -5.90 -2.24 21.38
C ILE A 19 -6.58 -2.03 20.03
N LEU A 20 -7.74 -1.36 20.00
CA LEU A 20 -8.51 -1.12 18.78
C LEU A 20 -7.94 -0.03 17.89
N SER A 21 -6.81 0.55 18.26
CA SER A 21 -6.17 1.63 17.48
C SER A 21 -4.68 1.40 17.31
N GLY A 22 -4.14 1.96 16.23
CA GLY A 22 -2.71 1.93 15.99
C GLY A 22 -1.91 2.72 17.03
N SER A 23 -0.76 2.20 17.43
CA SER A 23 0.28 2.93 18.18
C SER A 23 1.29 3.58 17.24
N SER A 24 1.39 3.10 16.00
CA SER A 24 2.26 3.60 14.95
C SER A 24 1.60 3.44 13.58
N ALA A 25 2.39 3.65 12.52
CA ALA A 25 1.91 3.44 11.16
C ALA A 25 1.51 1.98 10.88
N TRP A 26 2.13 1.00 11.57
CA TRP A 26 2.01 -0.42 11.24
C TRP A 26 1.62 -1.32 12.42
N HIS A 27 1.56 -0.80 13.63
CA HIS A 27 1.35 -1.60 14.83
C HIS A 27 0.11 -1.17 15.58
N THR A 28 -0.63 -2.15 16.11
CA THR A 28 -1.65 -1.89 17.12
C THR A 28 -1.00 -1.50 18.46
N THR A 29 -1.79 -1.19 19.46
CA THR A 29 -1.28 -0.85 20.80
C THR A 29 -1.13 -2.12 21.65
N ALA A 30 0.00 -2.24 22.37
CA ALA A 30 0.24 -3.30 23.35
C ALA A 30 -0.40 -3.00 24.71
N VAL A 31 -0.67 -4.05 25.48
CA VAL A 31 -1.00 -3.94 26.93
C VAL A 31 0.01 -4.79 27.73
N PRO A 32 1.18 -4.22 28.06
CA PRO A 32 2.29 -4.97 28.68
C PRO A 32 1.91 -5.63 30.01
N ARG A 33 1.02 -5.03 30.79
CA ARG A 33 0.53 -5.58 32.07
C ARG A 33 -0.05 -6.99 31.93
N LEU A 34 -0.66 -7.28 30.79
CA LEU A 34 -1.30 -8.58 30.48
C LEU A 34 -0.50 -9.38 29.44
N ASN A 35 0.71 -8.96 29.11
CA ASN A 35 1.52 -9.55 28.05
C ASN A 35 0.79 -9.61 26.70
N ILE A 36 -0.08 -8.63 26.41
CA ILE A 36 -0.70 -8.47 25.09
C ILE A 36 0.26 -7.67 24.22
N PRO A 37 0.83 -8.28 23.16
CA PRO A 37 1.77 -7.63 22.27
C PRO A 37 1.07 -6.71 21.26
N ARG A 38 1.88 -5.94 20.55
CA ARG A 38 1.43 -5.27 19.31
C ARG A 38 1.25 -6.30 18.20
N VAL A 39 0.24 -6.10 17.38
CA VAL A 39 0.06 -6.83 16.11
C VAL A 39 0.67 -5.96 15.01
N LYS A 40 1.65 -6.50 14.29
CA LYS A 40 2.30 -5.81 13.17
C LYS A 40 1.62 -6.13 11.85
N MET A 41 1.33 -5.09 11.08
CA MET A 41 0.81 -5.18 9.71
C MET A 41 1.89 -4.76 8.72
N THR A 42 1.87 -5.31 7.51
CA THR A 42 2.72 -4.86 6.40
C THR A 42 1.92 -4.79 5.12
N ASP A 43 2.14 -3.75 4.33
CA ASP A 43 1.66 -3.74 2.95
C ASP A 43 2.41 -4.75 2.08
N GLY A 44 1.84 -5.04 0.93
CA GLY A 44 2.51 -5.79 -0.11
C GLY A 44 1.72 -6.95 -0.69
N PRO A 45 0.67 -6.70 -1.51
CA PRO A 45 -0.10 -7.79 -2.16
C PRO A 45 0.74 -8.64 -3.12
N ILE A 46 1.91 -8.15 -3.55
CA ILE A 46 2.84 -8.85 -4.46
C ILE A 46 4.23 -9.06 -3.86
N GLY A 47 4.38 -8.87 -2.54
CA GLY A 47 5.61 -9.03 -1.76
C GLY A 47 5.58 -8.16 -0.52
N ALA A 48 6.07 -8.64 0.60
CA ALA A 48 6.01 -7.93 1.88
C ALA A 48 6.93 -6.71 1.91
N ARG A 49 6.38 -5.52 2.15
CA ARG A 49 7.16 -4.27 2.15
C ARG A 49 7.99 -4.06 3.40
N GLY A 50 7.49 -4.49 4.57
CA GLY A 50 8.02 -4.06 5.85
C GLY A 50 7.60 -2.62 6.21
N ASP A 51 8.35 -1.99 7.10
CA ASP A 51 8.03 -0.66 7.61
C ASP A 51 8.27 0.47 6.59
N SER A 52 9.17 0.24 5.62
CA SER A 52 9.57 1.28 4.66
C SER A 52 9.78 0.72 3.25
N VAL A 53 9.40 1.51 2.24
CA VAL A 53 9.69 1.23 0.82
C VAL A 53 11.18 1.22 0.47
N SER A 54 12.03 1.70 1.36
CA SER A 54 13.51 1.70 1.23
C SER A 54 14.18 0.87 2.34
N GLY A 55 13.39 0.12 3.12
CA GLY A 55 13.85 -0.73 4.20
C GLY A 55 14.44 -2.06 3.72
N ALA A 56 14.25 -3.10 4.53
CA ALA A 56 14.67 -4.45 4.19
C ALA A 56 14.12 -4.89 2.83
N THR A 57 14.98 -5.50 2.01
CA THR A 57 14.56 -5.95 0.68
C THR A 57 13.65 -7.17 0.76
N SER A 58 12.79 -7.35 -0.26
CA SER A 58 11.86 -8.48 -0.37
C SER A 58 11.79 -9.04 -1.78
N ALA A 59 11.32 -10.27 -1.92
CA ALA A 59 10.91 -10.82 -3.18
C ALA A 59 9.73 -10.02 -3.75
N CYS A 60 9.83 -9.63 -5.02
CA CYS A 60 8.78 -8.93 -5.76
C CYS A 60 8.20 -9.86 -6.81
N PHE A 61 7.02 -10.39 -6.56
CA PHE A 61 6.32 -11.29 -7.47
C PHE A 61 5.60 -10.51 -8.57
N PRO A 62 5.19 -11.19 -9.67
CA PRO A 62 4.40 -10.53 -10.71
C PRO A 62 3.12 -9.92 -10.14
N SER A 63 2.65 -8.85 -10.79
CA SER A 63 1.42 -8.17 -10.37
C SER A 63 0.20 -9.10 -10.40
N ALA A 64 -0.83 -8.80 -9.61
CA ALA A 64 -2.04 -9.61 -9.55
C ALA A 64 -2.70 -9.76 -10.94
N SER A 65 -2.71 -8.69 -11.75
CA SER A 65 -3.22 -8.74 -13.12
C SER A 65 -2.40 -9.67 -14.04
N CYS A 66 -1.09 -9.82 -13.81
CA CYS A 66 -0.25 -10.79 -14.51
C CYS A 66 -0.56 -12.22 -14.01
N LEU A 67 -0.65 -12.43 -12.71
CA LEU A 67 -0.96 -13.73 -12.12
C LEU A 67 -2.33 -14.24 -12.56
N SER A 68 -3.34 -13.37 -12.63
CA SER A 68 -4.69 -13.76 -13.07
C SER A 68 -4.74 -14.17 -14.54
N SER A 69 -3.84 -13.66 -15.38
CA SER A 69 -3.75 -14.03 -16.80
C SER A 69 -3.33 -15.49 -17.01
N SER A 70 -2.72 -16.13 -16.02
CA SER A 70 -2.38 -17.56 -16.05
C SER A 70 -3.57 -18.47 -15.74
N TRP A 71 -4.60 -18.01 -15.04
CA TRP A 71 -5.72 -18.77 -14.50
C TRP A 71 -5.31 -19.94 -13.58
N ASP A 72 -4.08 -19.90 -13.06
CA ASP A 72 -3.47 -20.95 -12.26
C ASP A 72 -3.59 -20.65 -10.77
N LYS A 73 -4.53 -21.32 -10.10
CA LYS A 73 -4.81 -21.17 -8.67
C LYS A 73 -3.69 -21.74 -7.81
N GLU A 74 -3.10 -22.83 -8.22
CA GLU A 74 -2.04 -23.54 -7.54
C GLU A 74 -0.78 -22.67 -7.52
N SER A 75 -0.44 -22.03 -8.64
CA SER A 75 0.67 -21.08 -8.73
C SER A 75 0.46 -19.86 -7.82
N VAL A 76 -0.78 -19.33 -7.74
CA VAL A 76 -1.11 -18.21 -6.83
C VAL A 76 -0.97 -18.62 -5.36
N GLU A 77 -1.38 -19.84 -4.98
CA GLU A 77 -1.21 -20.35 -3.61
C GLU A 77 0.27 -20.50 -3.24
N GLU A 78 1.11 -21.02 -4.14
CA GLU A 78 2.54 -21.17 -3.97
C GLU A 78 3.25 -19.80 -3.80
N ILE A 79 2.89 -18.83 -4.65
CA ILE A 79 3.38 -17.45 -4.55
C ILE A 79 2.96 -16.81 -3.23
N ALA A 80 1.70 -16.95 -2.85
CA ALA A 80 1.19 -16.41 -1.61
C ALA A 80 1.90 -17.00 -0.39
N LYS A 81 2.23 -18.29 -0.42
CA LYS A 81 3.04 -18.92 0.61
C LYS A 81 4.43 -18.28 0.70
N ALA A 82 5.10 -18.04 -0.42
CA ALA A 82 6.39 -17.36 -0.45
C ALA A 82 6.31 -15.93 0.09
N ILE A 83 5.26 -15.16 -0.31
CA ILE A 83 4.99 -13.82 0.24
C ILE A 83 4.75 -13.87 1.76
N GLY A 84 4.05 -14.89 2.25
CA GLY A 84 3.85 -15.09 3.69
C GLY A 84 5.14 -15.35 4.46
N VAL A 85 6.09 -16.10 3.87
CA VAL A 85 7.43 -16.30 4.44
C VAL A 85 8.20 -14.97 4.49
N GLU A 86 8.12 -14.16 3.43
CA GLU A 86 8.68 -12.80 3.41
C GLU A 86 8.04 -11.90 4.46
N ALA A 87 6.72 -11.96 4.66
CA ALA A 87 6.04 -11.20 5.72
C ALA A 87 6.55 -11.57 7.13
N LYS A 88 6.81 -12.86 7.37
CA LYS A 88 7.42 -13.31 8.62
C LYS A 88 8.85 -12.79 8.81
N SER A 89 9.62 -12.64 7.74
CA SER A 89 10.96 -12.04 7.81
C SER A 89 10.92 -10.55 8.15
N LYS A 90 9.76 -9.90 7.97
CA LYS A 90 9.49 -8.53 8.40
C LYS A 90 8.85 -8.46 9.78
N ASP A 91 8.79 -9.59 10.51
CA ASP A 91 8.10 -9.72 11.80
C ASP A 91 6.61 -9.33 11.74
N ALA A 92 5.99 -9.46 10.56
CA ALA A 92 4.60 -9.07 10.36
C ALA A 92 3.63 -10.22 10.67
N ASP A 93 2.56 -9.89 11.37
CA ASP A 93 1.46 -10.77 11.71
C ASP A 93 0.38 -10.79 10.64
N VAL A 94 0.19 -9.63 9.98
CA VAL A 94 -0.86 -9.41 8.98
C VAL A 94 -0.25 -8.85 7.71
N LEU A 95 -0.50 -9.50 6.60
CA LEU A 95 -0.20 -8.98 5.27
C LEU A 95 -1.45 -8.32 4.70
N LEU A 96 -1.34 -7.04 4.33
CA LEU A 96 -2.42 -6.25 3.75
C LEU A 96 -2.61 -6.59 2.26
N GLY A 97 -3.14 -7.75 2.01
CA GLY A 97 -3.39 -8.38 0.72
C GLY A 97 -4.16 -9.69 0.86
N PRO A 98 -4.82 -10.14 -0.22
CA PRO A 98 -4.78 -9.61 -1.59
C PRO A 98 -5.69 -8.40 -1.81
N THR A 99 -5.43 -7.64 -2.90
CA THR A 99 -6.34 -6.59 -3.37
C THR A 99 -7.31 -7.23 -4.39
N ILE A 100 -8.60 -7.23 -4.07
CA ILE A 100 -9.64 -7.97 -4.82
C ILE A 100 -10.81 -7.11 -5.28
N ASN A 101 -10.57 -5.81 -5.45
CA ASN A 101 -11.49 -4.94 -6.17
C ASN A 101 -11.50 -5.31 -7.67
N LEU A 102 -12.58 -4.99 -8.37
CA LEU A 102 -12.78 -5.39 -9.76
C LEU A 102 -12.17 -4.37 -10.73
N HIS A 103 -11.69 -4.83 -11.89
CA HIS A 103 -11.27 -3.99 -13.00
C HIS A 103 -12.50 -3.36 -13.67
N ARG A 104 -13.11 -2.39 -13.02
CA ARG A 104 -14.37 -1.78 -13.44
C ARG A 104 -14.21 -0.82 -14.62
N HIS A 105 -13.12 -0.04 -14.62
CA HIS A 105 -12.86 0.99 -15.61
C HIS A 105 -11.35 1.07 -15.90
N PRO A 106 -10.90 1.22 -17.16
CA PRO A 106 -9.46 1.22 -17.50
C PRO A 106 -8.61 2.24 -16.74
N LEU A 107 -9.21 3.33 -16.26
CA LEU A 107 -8.53 4.38 -15.47
C LEU A 107 -8.60 4.14 -13.95
N GLY A 108 -8.83 2.94 -13.49
CA GLY A 108 -9.00 2.61 -12.08
C GLY A 108 -7.81 2.90 -11.16
N GLY A 109 -6.63 3.07 -11.70
CA GLY A 109 -5.41 3.50 -10.96
C GLY A 109 -4.69 2.42 -10.18
N ARG A 110 -5.40 1.42 -9.61
CA ARG A 110 -4.83 0.31 -8.84
C ARG A 110 -5.08 -1.07 -9.45
N HIS A 111 -5.44 -1.13 -10.73
CA HIS A 111 -5.74 -2.40 -11.41
C HIS A 111 -4.54 -3.35 -11.49
N PHE A 112 -3.30 -2.83 -11.48
CA PHE A 112 -2.11 -3.68 -11.49
C PHE A 112 -2.05 -4.62 -10.27
N GLU A 113 -2.57 -4.22 -9.12
CA GLU A 113 -2.61 -5.02 -7.90
C GLU A 113 -3.92 -5.80 -7.70
N CYS A 114 -4.89 -5.64 -8.60
CA CYS A 114 -6.15 -6.39 -8.62
C CYS A 114 -6.10 -7.49 -9.68
N TYR A 115 -6.86 -8.57 -9.46
CA TYR A 115 -6.78 -9.75 -10.34
C TYR A 115 -7.52 -9.55 -11.67
N SER A 116 -8.83 -9.27 -11.66
CA SER A 116 -9.65 -9.33 -12.87
C SER A 116 -10.88 -8.43 -12.79
N GLU A 117 -11.55 -8.27 -13.94
CA GLU A 117 -12.93 -7.78 -14.03
C GLU A 117 -13.95 -8.86 -13.67
N ASP A 118 -13.56 -10.15 -13.79
CA ASP A 118 -14.41 -11.30 -13.47
C ASP A 118 -14.38 -11.57 -11.95
N PRO A 119 -15.53 -11.46 -11.27
CA PRO A 119 -15.59 -11.66 -9.81
C PRO A 119 -15.34 -13.11 -9.40
N LEU A 120 -15.67 -14.09 -10.24
CA LEU A 120 -15.42 -15.50 -9.95
C LEU A 120 -13.93 -15.81 -10.01
N LEU A 121 -13.24 -15.41 -11.08
CA LEU A 121 -11.79 -15.58 -11.20
C LEU A 121 -11.06 -14.86 -10.06
N THR A 122 -11.45 -13.61 -9.76
CA THR A 122 -10.91 -12.85 -8.63
C THR A 122 -11.10 -13.59 -7.31
N GLY A 123 -12.28 -14.14 -7.07
CA GLY A 123 -12.59 -14.87 -5.84
C GLY A 123 -11.83 -16.20 -5.70
N GLU A 124 -11.68 -16.96 -6.78
CA GLU A 124 -10.91 -18.21 -6.79
C GLU A 124 -9.41 -17.94 -6.48
N LEU A 125 -8.83 -16.92 -7.11
CA LEU A 125 -7.44 -16.56 -6.88
C LEU A 125 -7.25 -15.96 -5.47
N ALA A 126 -8.20 -15.17 -4.99
CA ALA A 126 -8.19 -14.65 -3.61
C ALA A 126 -8.22 -15.78 -2.58
N ALA A 127 -9.06 -16.81 -2.81
CA ALA A 127 -9.14 -17.98 -1.94
C ALA A 127 -7.80 -18.74 -1.88
N SER A 128 -7.13 -18.93 -3.02
CA SER A 128 -5.80 -19.53 -3.09
C SER A 128 -4.75 -18.68 -2.39
N TYR A 129 -4.79 -17.38 -2.58
CA TYR A 129 -3.88 -16.46 -1.90
C TYR A 129 -4.03 -16.51 -0.38
N VAL A 130 -5.27 -16.48 0.13
CA VAL A 130 -5.56 -16.62 1.58
C VAL A 130 -4.98 -17.90 2.14
N LYS A 131 -5.18 -19.03 1.45
CA LYS A 131 -4.63 -20.32 1.89
C LYS A 131 -3.10 -20.31 1.95
N GLY A 132 -2.44 -19.76 0.94
CA GLY A 132 -0.98 -19.67 0.90
C GLY A 132 -0.42 -18.83 2.05
N ILE A 133 -0.92 -17.60 2.24
CA ILE A 133 -0.49 -16.70 3.32
C ILE A 133 -0.76 -17.32 4.69
N GLN A 134 -1.98 -17.78 4.93
CA GLN A 134 -2.36 -18.31 6.26
C GLN A 134 -1.76 -19.67 6.56
N GLY A 135 -1.42 -20.44 5.51
CA GLY A 135 -0.71 -21.71 5.63
C GLY A 135 0.68 -21.60 6.28
N VAL A 136 1.27 -20.40 6.31
CA VAL A 136 2.53 -20.12 7.00
C VAL A 136 2.34 -19.34 8.31
N GLY A 137 1.11 -19.13 8.77
CA GLY A 137 0.82 -18.46 10.04
C GLY A 137 0.93 -16.94 10.00
N VAL A 138 0.60 -16.31 8.86
CA VAL A 138 0.38 -14.87 8.70
C VAL A 138 -1.07 -14.66 8.33
N SER A 139 -1.75 -13.64 8.85
CA SER A 139 -3.12 -13.33 8.47
C SER A 139 -3.15 -12.62 7.12
N ALA A 140 -3.97 -13.11 6.19
CA ALA A 140 -4.31 -12.39 4.96
C ALA A 140 -5.38 -11.35 5.23
N CYS A 141 -5.28 -10.17 4.60
CA CYS A 141 -6.24 -9.08 4.74
C CYS A 141 -6.87 -8.75 3.38
N LEU A 142 -8.10 -9.20 3.17
CA LEU A 142 -8.87 -8.91 1.95
C LEU A 142 -9.17 -7.42 1.83
N LYS A 143 -8.82 -6.78 0.70
CA LYS A 143 -8.99 -5.34 0.53
C LYS A 143 -9.43 -4.95 -0.86
N HIS A 144 -10.08 -3.82 -1.03
CA HIS A 144 -10.66 -2.92 -0.05
C HIS A 144 -12.17 -3.11 -0.03
N PHE A 145 -12.73 -3.37 1.12
CA PHE A 145 -14.13 -3.74 1.29
C PHE A 145 -14.97 -2.48 1.50
N ILE A 146 -15.74 -1.95 0.50
CA ILE A 146 -16.06 -2.54 -0.77
C ILE A 146 -16.30 -1.44 -1.83
N GLY A 147 -16.11 -1.79 -3.12
CA GLY A 147 -16.44 -0.88 -4.22
C GLY A 147 -15.43 0.24 -4.45
N ASN A 148 -14.17 0.08 -4.04
CA ASN A 148 -13.08 1.00 -4.34
C ASN A 148 -12.45 0.67 -5.69
N ASP A 149 -13.17 0.95 -6.79
CA ASP A 149 -12.74 0.63 -8.15
C ASP A 149 -12.16 1.84 -8.90
N THR A 150 -12.09 2.99 -8.24
CA THR A 150 -11.48 4.22 -8.74
C THR A 150 -10.70 4.92 -7.65
N GLU A 151 -9.59 5.54 -8.03
CA GLU A 151 -8.78 6.35 -7.12
C GLU A 151 -9.19 7.83 -7.12
N TYR A 152 -10.02 8.24 -8.09
CA TYR A 152 -10.51 9.62 -8.17
C TYR A 152 -11.43 9.93 -7.00
N GLN A 153 -11.04 10.92 -6.20
CA GLN A 153 -11.76 11.34 -4.98
C GLN A 153 -12.15 10.20 -4.04
N ARG A 154 -11.34 9.14 -3.96
CA ARG A 154 -11.65 7.92 -3.23
C ARG A 154 -12.04 8.11 -1.76
N HIS A 155 -11.60 9.22 -1.13
CA HIS A 155 -11.96 9.56 0.25
C HIS A 155 -13.37 10.15 0.40
N PHE A 156 -14.06 10.48 -0.69
CA PHE A 156 -15.35 11.17 -0.68
C PHE A 156 -16.38 10.59 -1.63
N VAL A 157 -15.93 9.89 -2.69
CA VAL A 157 -16.84 9.34 -3.71
C VAL A 157 -17.75 8.28 -3.11
N SER A 158 -19.03 8.28 -3.57
CA SER A 158 -19.98 7.22 -3.27
C SER A 158 -20.06 6.24 -4.44
N SER A 159 -19.73 4.99 -4.22
CA SER A 159 -20.04 3.89 -5.13
C SER A 159 -21.50 3.50 -4.96
N ASN A 160 -22.35 3.93 -5.89
CA ASN A 160 -23.79 3.67 -5.85
C ASN A 160 -24.07 2.35 -6.57
N ILE A 161 -24.35 1.30 -5.81
CA ILE A 161 -24.47 -0.07 -6.29
C ILE A 161 -25.79 -0.63 -5.79
N ASP A 162 -26.66 -1.14 -6.71
CA ASP A 162 -27.88 -1.83 -6.33
C ASP A 162 -27.58 -3.20 -5.69
N ASP A 163 -28.55 -3.74 -4.96
CA ASP A 163 -28.37 -4.94 -4.14
C ASP A 163 -27.98 -6.19 -4.94
N ARG A 164 -28.53 -6.34 -6.14
CA ARG A 164 -28.21 -7.49 -6.99
C ARG A 164 -26.78 -7.41 -7.49
N THR A 165 -26.38 -6.26 -8.01
CA THR A 165 -25.03 -6.00 -8.48
C THR A 165 -24.02 -6.12 -7.33
N LEU A 166 -24.35 -5.60 -6.14
CA LEU A 166 -23.52 -5.73 -4.96
C LEU A 166 -23.28 -7.21 -4.61
N ARG A 167 -24.33 -8.02 -4.59
CA ARG A 167 -24.25 -9.45 -4.23
C ARG A 167 -23.56 -10.31 -5.30
N GLU A 168 -23.90 -10.11 -6.56
CA GLU A 168 -23.43 -10.98 -7.64
C GLU A 168 -22.01 -10.64 -8.11
N LEU A 169 -21.56 -9.38 -7.98
CA LEU A 169 -20.27 -8.95 -8.47
C LEU A 169 -19.30 -8.55 -7.34
N TYR A 170 -19.66 -7.55 -6.55
CA TYR A 170 -18.71 -6.93 -5.63
C TYR A 170 -18.44 -7.75 -4.37
N LEU A 171 -19.46 -8.37 -3.80
CA LEU A 171 -19.33 -9.19 -2.59
C LEU A 171 -18.76 -10.58 -2.86
N LEU A 172 -18.98 -11.15 -4.05
CA LEU A 172 -18.59 -12.52 -4.37
C LEU A 172 -17.10 -12.82 -4.11
N PRO A 173 -16.13 -12.01 -4.57
CA PRO A 173 -14.71 -12.28 -4.31
C PRO A 173 -14.37 -12.26 -2.80
N PHE A 174 -14.97 -11.35 -2.05
CA PHE A 174 -14.77 -11.25 -0.61
C PHE A 174 -15.39 -12.43 0.14
N GLU A 175 -16.60 -12.84 -0.23
CA GLU A 175 -17.25 -14.02 0.34
C GLU A 175 -16.40 -15.28 0.13
N MET A 176 -15.85 -15.47 -1.06
CA MET A 176 -14.96 -16.60 -1.36
C MET A 176 -13.68 -16.55 -0.55
N GLY A 177 -13.06 -15.38 -0.40
CA GLY A 177 -11.88 -15.19 0.45
C GLY A 177 -12.16 -15.42 1.94
N VAL A 178 -13.32 -14.99 2.45
CA VAL A 178 -13.78 -15.25 3.82
C VAL A 178 -14.02 -16.75 4.03
N LYS A 179 -14.70 -17.41 3.10
CA LYS A 179 -14.91 -18.88 3.13
C LYS A 179 -13.62 -19.68 3.03
N ALA A 180 -12.57 -19.12 2.41
CA ALA A 180 -11.23 -19.71 2.40
C ALA A 180 -10.50 -19.55 3.75
N GLY A 181 -11.08 -18.82 4.70
CA GLY A 181 -10.62 -18.68 6.08
C GLY A 181 -9.85 -17.39 6.38
N SER A 182 -9.97 -16.33 5.56
CA SER A 182 -9.33 -15.04 5.84
C SER A 182 -9.67 -14.56 7.26
N LEU A 183 -8.66 -14.03 7.96
CA LEU A 183 -8.81 -13.54 9.35
C LEU A 183 -8.77 -12.02 9.46
N SER A 184 -8.57 -11.30 8.35
CA SER A 184 -8.74 -9.84 8.36
C SER A 184 -9.32 -9.32 7.05
N VAL A 185 -10.02 -8.20 7.14
CA VAL A 185 -10.63 -7.47 6.02
C VAL A 185 -10.35 -5.99 6.23
N MET A 186 -9.99 -5.27 5.17
CA MET A 186 -9.79 -3.83 5.23
C MET A 186 -10.99 -3.10 4.61
N SER A 187 -11.64 -2.24 5.41
CA SER A 187 -12.71 -1.38 4.90
C SER A 187 -12.16 -0.30 3.97
N ALA A 188 -12.88 -0.02 2.88
CA ALA A 188 -12.46 0.93 1.86
C ALA A 188 -12.62 2.39 2.30
N TYR A 189 -11.93 3.29 1.60
CA TYR A 189 -12.07 4.75 1.82
C TYR A 189 -13.42 5.31 1.42
N ASN A 190 -13.97 4.82 0.31
CA ASN A 190 -15.16 5.35 -0.33
C ASN A 190 -16.43 5.09 0.49
N GLN A 191 -17.47 5.77 0.09
CA GLN A 191 -18.83 5.46 0.52
C GLN A 191 -19.43 4.36 -0.36
N LEU A 192 -20.29 3.55 0.21
CA LEU A 192 -21.23 2.68 -0.48
C LEU A 192 -22.64 3.22 -0.25
N ASN A 193 -23.30 3.65 -1.34
CA ASN A 193 -24.64 4.20 -1.26
C ASN A 193 -24.76 5.34 -0.21
N ASN A 194 -23.79 6.25 -0.22
CA ASN A 194 -23.69 7.43 0.65
C ASN A 194 -23.36 7.13 2.14
N VAL A 195 -22.91 5.92 2.47
CA VAL A 195 -22.42 5.57 3.81
C VAL A 195 -20.95 5.15 3.69
N PHE A 196 -20.05 5.75 4.46
CA PHE A 196 -18.64 5.36 4.46
C PHE A 196 -18.49 3.88 4.79
N CYS A 197 -17.65 3.17 4.04
CA CYS A 197 -17.47 1.73 4.22
C CYS A 197 -17.04 1.37 5.65
N SER A 198 -16.22 2.20 6.31
CA SER A 198 -15.78 1.99 7.68
C SER A 198 -16.88 2.11 8.75
N SER A 199 -18.02 2.74 8.43
CA SER A 199 -19.17 2.90 9.33
C SER A 199 -20.46 2.24 8.80
N ASN A 200 -20.33 1.42 7.77
CA ASN A 200 -21.49 0.79 7.12
C ASN A 200 -21.86 -0.54 7.79
N GLU A 201 -22.79 -0.47 8.73
CA GLU A 201 -23.29 -1.60 9.51
C GLU A 201 -23.78 -2.75 8.60
N ARG A 202 -24.47 -2.43 7.52
CA ARG A 202 -25.00 -3.43 6.59
C ARG A 202 -23.92 -4.34 6.00
N ILE A 203 -22.78 -3.76 5.57
CA ILE A 203 -21.72 -4.56 4.96
C ILE A 203 -20.78 -5.17 6.00
N LEU A 204 -20.43 -4.43 7.06
CA LEU A 204 -19.44 -4.90 8.04
C LEU A 204 -20.02 -5.84 9.08
N THR A 205 -21.23 -5.56 9.56
CA THR A 205 -21.89 -6.37 10.57
C THR A 205 -22.83 -7.38 9.93
N SER A 206 -23.92 -6.91 9.30
CA SER A 206 -24.97 -7.83 8.84
C SER A 206 -24.49 -8.83 7.79
N ILE A 207 -23.69 -8.41 6.78
CA ILE A 207 -23.23 -9.30 5.72
C ILE A 207 -21.96 -10.02 6.14
N LEU A 208 -20.89 -9.26 6.45
CA LEU A 208 -19.58 -9.87 6.69
C LEU A 208 -19.55 -10.70 7.96
N LYS A 209 -19.96 -10.11 9.12
CA LYS A 209 -19.83 -10.78 10.41
C LYS A 209 -20.96 -11.78 10.67
N ASP A 210 -22.21 -11.40 10.39
CA ASP A 210 -23.37 -12.23 10.76
C ASP A 210 -23.69 -13.25 9.66
N GLU A 211 -23.91 -12.81 8.41
CA GLU A 211 -24.31 -13.72 7.33
C GLU A 211 -23.17 -14.69 6.94
N TRP A 212 -21.94 -14.19 6.82
CA TRP A 212 -20.79 -15.01 6.43
C TRP A 212 -20.07 -15.64 7.64
N ASN A 213 -20.47 -15.31 8.88
CA ASN A 213 -19.83 -15.77 10.11
C ASN A 213 -18.32 -15.47 10.13
N PHE A 214 -17.91 -14.29 9.70
CA PHE A 214 -16.51 -13.90 9.64
C PHE A 214 -15.89 -13.83 11.05
N PRO A 215 -14.90 -14.66 11.38
CA PRO A 215 -14.35 -14.74 12.73
C PRO A 215 -13.25 -13.71 13.01
N GLY A 216 -12.69 -13.11 11.96
CA GLY A 216 -11.58 -12.18 12.01
C GLY A 216 -12.00 -10.75 12.34
N TYR A 217 -11.11 -9.80 12.14
CA TYR A 217 -11.34 -8.38 12.42
C TYR A 217 -11.35 -7.53 11.14
N VAL A 218 -12.04 -6.40 11.21
CA VAL A 218 -12.08 -5.38 10.18
C VAL A 218 -11.15 -4.24 10.56
N VAL A 219 -10.13 -3.99 9.76
CA VAL A 219 -9.25 -2.82 9.89
C VAL A 219 -9.69 -1.72 8.92
N SER A 220 -9.58 -0.45 9.33
CA SER A 220 -9.77 0.67 8.40
C SER A 220 -8.62 0.75 7.41
N ASP A 221 -8.88 1.15 6.17
CA ASP A 221 -7.80 1.70 5.36
C ASP A 221 -7.20 2.93 6.08
N TRP A 222 -5.95 3.31 5.75
CA TRP A 222 -5.14 4.25 6.52
C TRP A 222 -5.76 5.65 6.56
N GLY A 223 -6.43 5.95 7.68
CA GLY A 223 -7.18 7.20 7.88
C GLY A 223 -8.65 7.17 7.40
N ALA A 224 -9.19 6.02 7.04
CA ALA A 224 -10.59 5.88 6.62
C ALA A 224 -11.59 5.93 7.77
N ALA A 225 -11.15 5.78 9.02
CA ALA A 225 -12.00 5.93 10.21
C ALA A 225 -12.22 7.42 10.50
N GLN A 226 -13.39 7.95 10.14
CA GLN A 226 -13.70 9.40 10.26
C GLN A 226 -14.74 9.71 11.34
N ASP A 227 -15.46 8.70 11.86
CA ASP A 227 -16.53 8.86 12.84
C ASP A 227 -16.30 7.92 14.04
N THR A 228 -16.40 8.45 15.26
CA THR A 228 -16.19 7.66 16.47
C THR A 228 -17.29 6.62 16.65
N ILE A 229 -18.56 7.04 16.71
CA ILE A 229 -19.71 6.20 17.05
C ILE A 229 -20.14 5.37 15.86
N GLY A 230 -20.24 5.97 14.69
CA GLY A 230 -20.63 5.28 13.46
C GLY A 230 -19.68 4.13 13.11
N ASN A 231 -18.35 4.33 13.22
CA ASN A 231 -17.40 3.26 13.01
C ASN A 231 -17.52 2.15 14.05
N ALA A 232 -17.70 2.50 15.33
CA ALA A 232 -17.81 1.52 16.40
C ALA A 232 -19.06 0.65 16.22
N ASN A 233 -20.22 1.25 16.05
CA ASN A 233 -21.49 0.55 15.87
C ASN A 233 -21.63 -0.08 14.49
N GLY A 234 -20.98 0.48 13.47
CA GLY A 234 -21.00 -0.01 12.09
C GLY A 234 -20.21 -1.31 11.87
N GLY A 235 -19.31 -1.69 12.78
CA GLY A 235 -18.60 -2.97 12.70
C GLY A 235 -17.11 -2.87 12.38
N LEU A 236 -16.51 -1.68 12.34
CA LEU A 236 -15.05 -1.52 12.29
C LEU A 236 -14.45 -2.04 13.60
N ASP A 237 -13.31 -2.74 13.54
CA ASP A 237 -12.66 -3.33 14.71
C ASP A 237 -11.32 -2.69 15.06
N CYS A 238 -10.62 -2.13 14.06
CA CYS A 238 -9.31 -1.51 14.27
C CYS A 238 -9.17 -0.23 13.44
N GLU A 239 -8.86 0.88 14.12
CA GLU A 239 -8.52 2.16 13.47
C GLU A 239 -7.03 2.23 13.16
N MET A 240 -6.66 2.39 11.89
CA MET A 240 -5.28 2.60 11.43
C MET A 240 -5.16 3.88 10.59
N PRO A 241 -3.98 4.53 10.54
CA PRO A 241 -2.79 4.30 11.35
C PRO A 241 -2.88 4.95 12.73
N GLY A 242 -1.96 4.58 13.62
CA GLY A 242 -1.77 5.31 14.88
C GLY A 242 -1.04 6.65 14.72
N PRO A 243 -1.17 7.55 15.71
CA PRO A 243 -2.04 7.44 16.87
C PRO A 243 -3.53 7.57 16.53
N ALA A 244 -4.41 7.08 17.40
CA ALA A 244 -5.86 7.17 17.22
C ALA A 244 -6.32 8.61 16.95
N ARG A 245 -7.21 8.78 15.97
CA ARG A 245 -7.79 10.07 15.59
C ARG A 245 -9.27 10.15 15.91
N SER A 246 -10.02 9.13 15.49
CA SER A 246 -11.46 9.04 15.73
C SER A 246 -11.78 8.35 17.05
N TRP A 247 -10.97 7.37 17.44
CA TRP A 247 -11.17 6.57 18.65
C TRP A 247 -10.33 7.06 19.84
N GLY A 248 -9.61 6.19 20.53
CA GLY A 248 -8.89 6.55 21.76
C GLY A 248 -9.83 7.13 22.82
N GLY A 249 -9.50 8.27 23.42
CA GLY A 249 -10.32 8.92 24.45
C GLY A 249 -11.75 9.26 24.00
N ASN A 250 -11.98 9.50 22.70
CA ASN A 250 -13.32 9.75 22.17
C ASN A 250 -14.21 8.51 22.26
N LEU A 251 -13.66 7.33 21.97
CA LEU A 251 -14.41 6.07 22.05
C LEU A 251 -14.67 5.68 23.50
N VAL A 252 -13.69 5.85 24.41
CA VAL A 252 -13.90 5.68 25.86
C VAL A 252 -15.07 6.56 26.34
N LYS A 253 -15.07 7.83 25.94
CA LYS A 253 -16.16 8.74 26.27
C LYS A 253 -17.51 8.28 25.68
N ALA A 254 -17.52 7.80 24.43
CA ALA A 254 -18.74 7.32 23.79
C ALA A 254 -19.36 6.12 24.51
N VAL A 255 -18.52 5.20 25.04
CA VAL A 255 -18.98 4.07 25.88
C VAL A 255 -19.54 4.58 27.22
N ASN A 256 -18.82 5.44 27.90
CA ASN A 256 -19.27 6.02 29.19
C ASN A 256 -20.55 6.84 29.04
N ASP A 257 -20.79 7.46 27.90
CA ASP A 257 -22.03 8.17 27.57
C ASP A 257 -23.20 7.23 27.17
N GLY A 258 -22.99 5.92 27.08
CA GLY A 258 -23.98 4.92 26.65
C GLY A 258 -24.33 5.00 25.14
N LYS A 259 -23.43 5.54 24.29
CA LYS A 259 -23.61 5.63 22.83
C LYS A 259 -23.03 4.45 22.07
N VAL A 260 -22.14 3.71 22.72
CA VAL A 260 -21.55 2.45 22.27
C VAL A 260 -21.58 1.49 23.43
N GLU A 261 -22.13 0.30 23.22
CA GLU A 261 -22.18 -0.74 24.26
C GLU A 261 -20.81 -1.37 24.49
N GLU A 262 -20.44 -1.67 25.73
CA GLU A 262 -19.14 -2.27 26.05
C GLU A 262 -18.97 -3.66 25.42
N ASP A 263 -20.05 -4.42 25.26
CA ASP A 263 -20.02 -5.72 24.59
C ASP A 263 -19.53 -5.62 23.12
N ILE A 264 -19.80 -4.50 22.46
CA ILE A 264 -19.29 -4.20 21.12
C ILE A 264 -17.76 -4.05 21.16
N ILE A 265 -17.23 -3.39 22.19
CA ILE A 265 -15.79 -3.22 22.39
C ILE A 265 -15.14 -4.57 22.67
N ASP A 266 -15.76 -5.41 23.51
CA ASP A 266 -15.28 -6.75 23.84
C ASP A 266 -15.22 -7.65 22.61
N ASP A 267 -16.21 -7.60 21.71
CA ASP A 267 -16.18 -8.35 20.45
C ASP A 267 -15.02 -7.93 19.56
N LYS A 268 -14.77 -6.62 19.43
CA LYS A 268 -13.64 -6.11 18.62
C LYS A 268 -12.28 -6.56 19.17
N VAL A 269 -12.08 -6.45 20.47
CA VAL A 269 -10.87 -6.94 21.15
C VAL A 269 -10.68 -8.43 20.92
N ARG A 270 -11.75 -9.22 21.08
CA ARG A 270 -11.75 -10.67 20.84
C ARG A 270 -11.26 -11.00 19.43
N ARG A 271 -11.71 -10.27 18.42
CA ARG A 271 -11.35 -10.47 17.02
C ARG A 271 -9.87 -10.19 16.76
N ILE A 272 -9.33 -9.10 17.31
CA ILE A 272 -7.90 -8.78 17.19
C ILE A 272 -7.04 -9.81 17.91
N LEU A 273 -7.42 -10.20 19.14
CA LEU A 273 -6.69 -11.21 19.91
C LEU A 273 -6.70 -12.59 19.25
N ARG A 274 -7.77 -12.97 18.52
CA ARG A 274 -7.78 -14.19 17.70
C ARG A 274 -6.71 -14.19 16.62
N VAL A 275 -6.49 -13.06 15.99
CA VAL A 275 -5.43 -12.94 14.97
C VAL A 275 -4.06 -13.01 15.63
N ALA A 276 -3.86 -12.34 16.74
CA ALA A 276 -2.61 -12.43 17.50
C ALA A 276 -2.31 -13.86 18.01
N ASP A 277 -3.36 -14.61 18.37
CA ASP A 277 -3.25 -16.03 18.76
C ASP A 277 -2.92 -16.91 17.55
N PHE A 278 -3.65 -16.76 16.45
CA PHE A 278 -3.43 -17.51 15.20
C PHE A 278 -2.00 -17.34 14.66
N THR A 279 -1.45 -16.11 14.69
CA THR A 279 -0.11 -15.81 14.19
C THR A 279 0.99 -16.25 15.17
N GLY A 280 0.62 -16.68 16.38
CA GLY A 280 1.54 -17.05 17.46
C GLY A 280 2.14 -15.84 18.18
N ARG A 281 1.65 -14.62 17.91
CA ARG A 281 2.14 -13.38 18.52
C ARG A 281 1.86 -13.33 20.03
N LEU A 282 0.75 -13.90 20.48
CA LEU A 282 0.45 -14.01 21.92
C LEU A 282 1.46 -14.90 22.68
N ASP A 283 2.01 -15.90 22.02
CA ASP A 283 3.02 -16.81 22.62
C ASP A 283 4.45 -16.28 22.45
N ASN A 284 4.68 -15.44 21.43
CA ASN A 284 5.98 -14.86 21.10
C ASN A 284 5.85 -13.32 20.98
N PRO A 285 5.69 -12.62 22.11
CA PRO A 285 5.38 -11.19 22.12
C PRO A 285 6.57 -10.28 21.73
N GLU A 286 7.77 -10.83 21.69
CA GLU A 286 8.97 -10.05 21.37
C GLU A 286 9.03 -9.68 19.89
N GLU A 287 9.31 -8.41 19.63
CA GLU A 287 9.49 -7.89 18.28
C GLU A 287 10.89 -8.22 17.77
N LYS A 288 10.98 -8.57 16.50
CA LYS A 288 12.23 -8.88 15.82
C LYS A 288 12.56 -7.82 14.78
N PRO A 289 13.85 -7.58 14.49
CA PRO A 289 14.22 -6.71 13.38
C PRO A 289 13.78 -7.33 12.05
N GLU A 290 13.50 -6.45 11.08
CA GLU A 290 13.22 -6.89 9.72
C GLU A 290 14.45 -7.47 9.04
N GLU A 291 14.28 -8.57 8.34
CA GLU A 291 15.33 -9.26 7.60
C GLU A 291 15.02 -9.36 6.11
N SER A 292 16.05 -9.54 5.31
CA SER A 292 15.98 -9.77 3.86
C SER A 292 16.35 -11.23 3.55
N ASN A 293 15.38 -12.02 3.08
CA ASN A 293 15.60 -13.47 2.85
C ASN A 293 16.01 -13.64 1.43
N ASN A 294 16.11 -13.19 0.47
CA ASN A 294 16.60 -13.39 -0.91
C ASN A 294 16.77 -14.86 -1.32
N LEU A 295 15.72 -15.65 -1.20
CA LEU A 295 15.72 -17.08 -1.49
C LEU A 295 15.87 -17.37 -2.98
N VAL A 296 16.62 -18.44 -3.32
CA VAL A 296 16.83 -18.88 -4.72
C VAL A 296 15.52 -19.43 -5.30
N GLU A 297 14.71 -20.09 -4.49
CA GLU A 297 13.43 -20.67 -4.84
C GLU A 297 12.45 -19.59 -5.31
N ASP A 298 12.42 -18.44 -4.63
CA ASP A 298 11.57 -17.31 -5.01
C ASP A 298 11.94 -16.75 -6.39
N ARG A 299 13.23 -16.74 -6.74
CA ARG A 299 13.67 -16.30 -8.07
C ARG A 299 13.15 -17.23 -9.18
N VAL A 300 13.15 -18.53 -8.93
CA VAL A 300 12.61 -19.52 -9.87
C VAL A 300 11.10 -19.34 -10.02
N LEU A 301 10.40 -19.17 -8.90
CA LEU A 301 8.96 -18.98 -8.87
C LEU A 301 8.54 -17.67 -9.54
N ILE A 302 9.22 -16.54 -9.28
CA ILE A 302 9.00 -15.24 -9.92
C ILE A 302 9.13 -15.37 -11.45
N ARG A 303 10.20 -16.03 -11.93
CA ARG A 303 10.43 -16.21 -13.36
C ARG A 303 9.35 -17.08 -14.00
N LYS A 304 8.99 -18.21 -13.37
CA LYS A 304 7.94 -19.11 -13.82
C LYS A 304 6.61 -18.35 -13.96
N ALA A 305 6.15 -17.73 -12.88
CA ALA A 305 4.89 -17.01 -12.83
C ALA A 305 4.83 -15.84 -13.83
N GLY A 306 5.93 -15.08 -13.97
CA GLY A 306 6.01 -14.01 -14.97
C GLY A 306 5.90 -14.53 -16.39
N SER A 307 6.47 -15.71 -16.68
CA SER A 307 6.38 -16.32 -18.02
C SER A 307 4.98 -16.87 -18.31
N GLU A 308 4.34 -17.48 -17.32
CA GLU A 308 3.00 -18.08 -17.45
C GLU A 308 1.89 -17.02 -17.56
N GLY A 309 2.11 -15.83 -17.00
CA GLY A 309 1.19 -14.70 -17.13
C GLY A 309 1.28 -13.95 -18.46
N MET A 310 2.22 -14.28 -19.35
CA MET A 310 2.35 -13.62 -20.66
C MET A 310 1.37 -14.22 -21.67
N VAL A 311 0.57 -13.36 -22.32
CA VAL A 311 -0.42 -13.76 -23.32
C VAL A 311 0.01 -13.24 -24.69
N LEU A 312 0.24 -14.15 -25.64
CA LEU A 312 0.55 -13.82 -27.03
C LEU A 312 -0.75 -13.58 -27.81
N LEU A 313 -1.14 -12.32 -27.99
CA LEU A 313 -2.41 -11.95 -28.61
C LEU A 313 -2.44 -12.14 -30.14
N LYS A 314 -1.28 -11.94 -30.80
CA LYS A 314 -1.16 -12.10 -32.25
C LYS A 314 0.25 -12.57 -32.60
N ASN A 315 0.34 -13.57 -33.49
CA ASN A 315 1.59 -14.03 -34.09
C ASN A 315 1.33 -14.51 -35.52
N GLU A 316 2.11 -14.01 -36.46
CA GLU A 316 2.07 -14.38 -37.87
C GLU A 316 3.40 -15.07 -38.25
N ASP A 317 3.72 -16.14 -37.53
CA ASP A 317 4.93 -16.97 -37.67
C ASP A 317 6.28 -16.22 -37.46
N VAL A 318 6.24 -15.06 -36.77
CA VAL A 318 7.44 -14.28 -36.45
C VAL A 318 8.11 -14.78 -35.16
N LEU A 319 7.30 -15.18 -34.18
CA LEU A 319 7.75 -15.71 -32.90
C LEU A 319 7.54 -17.24 -32.80
N PRO A 320 8.45 -17.97 -32.15
CA PRO A 320 9.71 -17.50 -31.54
C PRO A 320 10.75 -17.13 -32.59
N PHE A 321 11.60 -16.16 -32.25
CA PHE A 321 12.74 -15.82 -33.11
C PHE A 321 13.71 -17.00 -33.22
N ASN A 322 14.13 -17.28 -34.45
CA ASN A 322 15.21 -18.22 -34.69
C ASN A 322 16.57 -17.53 -34.46
N LYS A 323 17.22 -17.86 -33.37
CA LYS A 323 18.51 -17.24 -32.94
C LYS A 323 19.62 -17.37 -33.99
N GLU A 324 19.62 -18.44 -34.78
CA GLU A 324 20.63 -18.67 -35.82
C GLU A 324 20.44 -17.77 -37.06
N LYS A 325 19.19 -17.32 -37.29
CA LYS A 325 18.83 -16.53 -38.47
C LYS A 325 18.83 -15.03 -38.23
N ILE A 326 18.47 -14.60 -36.99
CA ILE A 326 18.46 -13.16 -36.67
C ILE A 326 19.90 -12.63 -36.52
N LYS A 327 20.13 -11.44 -37.10
CA LYS A 327 21.40 -10.73 -37.00
C LYS A 327 21.29 -9.44 -36.18
N LYS A 328 20.10 -8.82 -36.19
CA LYS A 328 19.83 -7.55 -35.51
C LYS A 328 18.45 -7.54 -34.92
N ILE A 329 18.32 -6.90 -33.74
CA ILE A 329 17.04 -6.60 -33.09
C ILE A 329 17.03 -5.12 -32.71
N ALA A 330 15.93 -4.44 -33.00
CA ALA A 330 15.61 -3.13 -32.48
C ALA A 330 14.73 -3.29 -31.23
N VAL A 331 15.17 -2.75 -30.11
CA VAL A 331 14.42 -2.68 -28.85
C VAL A 331 14.02 -1.22 -28.65
N ILE A 332 12.73 -0.93 -28.70
CA ILE A 332 12.23 0.44 -28.69
C ILE A 332 11.25 0.62 -27.52
N GLY A 333 11.42 1.73 -26.81
CA GLY A 333 10.56 2.12 -25.69
C GLY A 333 11.29 2.27 -24.36
N PRO A 334 10.83 3.21 -23.51
CA PRO A 334 11.50 3.53 -22.25
C PRO A 334 11.46 2.35 -21.25
N ASN A 335 10.40 1.55 -21.27
CA ASN A 335 10.22 0.43 -20.36
C ASN A 335 11.13 -0.76 -20.66
N ALA A 336 11.78 -0.78 -21.83
CA ALA A 336 12.79 -1.80 -22.11
C ALA A 336 14.03 -1.62 -21.25
N LEU A 337 14.48 -0.36 -21.06
CA LEU A 337 15.62 -0.01 -20.22
C LEU A 337 15.27 0.02 -18.74
N LYS A 338 14.06 0.49 -18.39
CA LYS A 338 13.58 0.60 -17.02
C LYS A 338 12.16 0.03 -16.94
N GLY A 339 12.07 -1.29 -16.80
CA GLY A 339 10.79 -1.98 -16.70
C GLY A 339 9.97 -1.50 -15.51
N GLN A 340 8.65 -1.42 -15.70
CA GLN A 340 7.69 -1.09 -14.66
C GLN A 340 7.23 -2.41 -14.02
N TYR A 341 7.81 -2.76 -12.87
CA TYR A 341 7.45 -3.98 -12.12
C TYR A 341 6.41 -3.73 -11.03
N LEU A 342 6.16 -2.46 -10.71
CA LEU A 342 5.17 -1.99 -9.74
C LEU A 342 4.40 -0.80 -10.29
N GLY A 343 3.15 -0.64 -9.86
CA GLY A 343 2.34 0.55 -10.14
C GLY A 343 2.50 1.67 -9.10
N GLY A 344 3.30 1.45 -8.04
CA GLY A 344 3.52 2.44 -6.99
C GLY A 344 2.54 2.33 -5.81
N GLY A 345 2.42 3.40 -5.02
CA GLY A 345 1.51 3.48 -3.89
C GLY A 345 1.85 2.51 -2.75
N SER A 346 0.82 2.04 -2.06
CA SER A 346 0.95 1.09 -0.94
C SER A 346 1.52 -0.26 -1.35
N ALA A 347 1.35 -0.68 -2.61
CA ALA A 347 1.94 -1.91 -3.13
C ALA A 347 3.46 -1.83 -3.37
N SER A 348 4.08 -0.65 -3.23
CA SER A 348 5.53 -0.48 -3.41
C SER A 348 6.31 -1.23 -2.33
N LEU A 349 7.42 -1.82 -2.76
CA LEU A 349 8.40 -2.50 -1.89
C LEU A 349 9.82 -2.28 -2.42
N ASN A 350 10.82 -2.65 -1.62
CA ASN A 350 12.22 -2.64 -2.02
C ASN A 350 12.61 -4.04 -2.54
N PRO A 351 12.69 -4.27 -3.87
CA PRO A 351 12.96 -5.60 -4.40
C PRO A 351 14.41 -6.03 -4.17
N HIS A 352 14.65 -7.33 -3.98
CA HIS A 352 16.00 -7.87 -3.92
C HIS A 352 16.81 -7.62 -5.20
N TYR A 353 16.13 -7.64 -6.34
CA TYR A 353 16.70 -7.39 -7.67
C TYR A 353 15.60 -7.03 -8.65
N VAL A 354 15.98 -6.42 -9.73
CA VAL A 354 15.11 -6.14 -10.90
C VAL A 354 15.83 -6.61 -12.16
N VAL A 355 15.12 -7.31 -13.04
CA VAL A 355 15.61 -7.64 -14.39
C VAL A 355 14.79 -6.85 -15.40
N HIS A 356 15.43 -5.92 -16.07
CA HIS A 356 14.75 -5.14 -17.10
C HIS A 356 14.62 -5.92 -18.41
N PRO A 357 13.63 -5.67 -19.28
CA PRO A 357 13.47 -6.37 -20.54
C PRO A 357 14.72 -6.32 -21.44
N LEU A 358 15.41 -5.20 -21.50
CA LEU A 358 16.66 -5.07 -22.27
C LEU A 358 17.76 -5.98 -21.72
N ASP A 359 17.91 -6.06 -20.40
CA ASP A 359 18.90 -6.95 -19.74
C ASP A 359 18.63 -8.42 -20.08
N GLY A 360 17.35 -8.82 -20.02
CA GLY A 360 16.94 -10.18 -20.37
C GLY A 360 17.19 -10.53 -21.85
N ILE A 361 16.92 -9.59 -22.75
CA ILE A 361 17.17 -9.76 -24.19
C ILE A 361 18.67 -9.82 -24.47
N GLN A 362 19.47 -8.95 -23.86
CA GLN A 362 20.93 -8.95 -23.97
C GLN A 362 21.53 -10.25 -23.47
N ALA A 363 21.12 -10.70 -22.29
CA ALA A 363 21.59 -11.97 -21.70
C ALA A 363 21.27 -13.19 -22.57
N ALA A 364 20.14 -13.13 -23.31
CA ALA A 364 19.74 -14.24 -24.19
C ALA A 364 20.39 -14.23 -25.57
N LEU A 365 20.85 -13.09 -26.09
CA LEU A 365 21.18 -12.90 -27.52
C LEU A 365 22.52 -12.20 -27.77
N SER A 366 23.18 -11.57 -26.80
CA SER A 366 24.32 -10.65 -26.98
C SER A 366 25.51 -11.22 -27.76
N ASP A 367 25.72 -12.52 -27.68
CA ASP A 367 26.87 -13.16 -28.34
C ASP A 367 26.66 -13.40 -29.84
N GLN A 368 25.44 -13.25 -30.34
CA GLN A 368 25.09 -13.65 -31.70
C GLN A 368 24.32 -12.59 -32.49
N VAL A 369 23.71 -11.61 -31.81
CA VAL A 369 22.75 -10.68 -32.38
C VAL A 369 23.12 -9.25 -31.98
N GLU A 370 23.19 -8.34 -32.93
CA GLU A 370 23.33 -6.91 -32.67
C GLU A 370 22.03 -6.36 -32.11
N ILE A 371 22.08 -5.79 -30.87
CA ILE A 371 20.92 -5.24 -30.17
C ILE A 371 21.04 -3.72 -30.16
N ASN A 372 20.10 -3.05 -30.82
CA ASN A 372 19.99 -1.59 -30.88
C ASN A 372 18.84 -1.12 -30.03
N TYR A 373 19.10 -0.29 -29.03
CA TYR A 373 18.10 0.31 -28.17
C TYR A 373 17.81 1.76 -28.56
N ALA A 374 16.53 2.13 -28.57
CA ALA A 374 16.07 3.50 -28.66
C ALA A 374 14.91 3.75 -27.70
N LYS A 375 14.96 4.87 -26.97
CA LYS A 375 13.90 5.24 -26.02
C LYS A 375 12.56 5.49 -26.70
N GLY A 376 12.57 6.11 -27.89
CA GLY A 376 11.39 6.45 -28.69
C GLY A 376 10.58 7.60 -28.09
N CYS A 377 9.89 7.39 -26.98
CA CYS A 377 9.07 8.41 -26.34
C CYS A 377 9.23 8.41 -24.80
N HIS A 378 8.60 9.38 -24.14
CA HIS A 378 8.44 9.44 -22.70
C HIS A 378 7.07 8.88 -22.28
N THR A 379 6.99 8.29 -21.08
CA THR A 379 5.76 7.76 -20.49
C THR A 379 5.45 8.39 -19.13
N TYR A 380 6.01 9.55 -18.86
CA TYR A 380 5.81 10.24 -17.59
C TYR A 380 4.43 10.94 -17.55
N LYS A 381 3.68 10.75 -16.47
CA LYS A 381 2.56 11.62 -16.13
C LYS A 381 3.06 12.96 -15.58
N PHE A 382 4.13 12.92 -14.77
CA PHE A 382 4.81 14.07 -14.19
C PHE A 382 6.29 14.01 -14.57
N LEU A 383 6.95 15.16 -14.60
CA LEU A 383 8.38 15.20 -14.88
C LEU A 383 9.15 14.33 -13.84
N PRO A 384 10.21 13.64 -14.25
CA PRO A 384 11.02 12.86 -13.34
C PRO A 384 11.73 13.75 -12.32
N ALA A 385 12.09 13.16 -11.18
CA ALA A 385 12.96 13.83 -10.22
C ALA A 385 14.28 14.26 -10.89
N ILE A 386 14.82 15.40 -10.47
CA ILE A 386 16.13 15.90 -10.93
C ILE A 386 17.19 14.84 -10.63
N PRO A 387 17.92 14.34 -11.63
CA PRO A 387 19.00 13.38 -11.40
C PRO A 387 20.09 13.93 -10.49
N SER A 388 20.62 13.07 -9.62
CA SER A 388 21.65 13.50 -8.64
C SER A 388 22.95 13.99 -9.29
N ASN A 389 23.30 13.48 -10.47
CA ASN A 389 24.48 13.91 -11.24
C ASN A 389 24.39 15.32 -11.80
N LEU A 390 23.22 15.97 -11.78
CA LEU A 390 23.05 17.36 -12.18
C LEU A 390 23.29 18.35 -11.04
N PHE A 391 23.46 17.89 -9.82
CA PHE A 391 23.82 18.77 -8.71
C PHE A 391 25.33 19.00 -8.65
N LYS A 392 25.74 20.26 -8.59
CA LYS A 392 27.16 20.65 -8.54
C LYS A 392 27.82 20.27 -7.22
N GLU A 393 27.06 20.29 -6.12
CA GLU A 393 27.51 19.92 -4.78
C GLU A 393 26.53 18.98 -4.11
N ASN A 394 27.03 18.09 -3.24
CA ASN A 394 26.26 17.25 -2.31
C ASN A 394 25.31 16.21 -2.95
N ASP A 395 25.32 15.99 -4.26
CA ASP A 395 24.43 15.06 -4.98
C ASP A 395 22.92 15.28 -4.71
N GLY A 396 22.52 16.52 -4.32
CA GLY A 396 21.15 16.80 -3.98
C GLY A 396 20.92 18.19 -3.39
N PHE A 397 19.69 18.40 -2.87
CA PHE A 397 19.31 19.64 -2.23
C PHE A 397 19.77 19.71 -0.78
N LYS A 398 20.28 20.89 -0.35
CA LYS A 398 20.28 21.29 1.06
C LYS A 398 18.84 21.60 1.45
N VAL A 399 18.30 20.87 2.44
CA VAL A 399 16.93 21.04 2.91
C VAL A 399 16.96 21.56 4.34
N GLU A 400 16.31 22.68 4.57
CA GLU A 400 16.22 23.37 5.84
C GLU A 400 14.78 23.37 6.33
N PHE A 401 14.56 22.96 7.57
CA PHE A 401 13.24 22.86 8.20
C PHE A 401 13.07 23.97 9.22
N PHE A 402 11.93 24.66 9.20
CA PHE A 402 11.62 25.76 10.11
C PHE A 402 10.29 25.51 10.81
N ASN A 403 10.17 26.01 12.05
CA ASN A 403 8.89 26.05 12.76
C ASN A 403 8.02 27.15 12.18
N GLY A 404 6.71 26.86 12.06
CA GLY A 404 5.75 27.84 11.58
C GLY A 404 5.59 27.84 10.06
N GLN A 405 4.87 28.82 9.55
CA GLN A 405 4.52 28.96 8.13
C GLN A 405 5.53 29.84 7.36
N GLU A 406 6.39 30.54 8.07
CA GLU A 406 7.41 31.43 7.51
C GLU A 406 8.81 30.90 7.82
N PHE A 407 9.81 31.30 7.02
CA PHE A 407 11.21 30.91 7.20
C PHE A 407 11.91 31.80 8.24
N GLU A 408 11.30 31.97 9.42
CA GLU A 408 11.82 32.84 10.47
C GLU A 408 12.81 32.10 11.39
N GLY A 409 13.82 32.82 11.82
CA GLY A 409 14.83 32.31 12.75
C GLY A 409 15.82 31.34 12.13
N SER A 410 16.43 30.50 12.95
CA SER A 410 17.33 29.44 12.51
C SER A 410 16.55 28.17 12.16
N PRO A 411 16.99 27.42 11.15
CA PRO A 411 16.38 26.11 10.86
C PRO A 411 16.53 25.19 12.09
N ILE A 412 15.47 24.46 12.38
CA ILE A 412 15.46 23.45 13.45
C ILE A 412 16.23 22.20 13.07
N GLU A 413 16.33 21.93 11.77
CA GLU A 413 17.10 20.84 11.20
C GLU A 413 17.56 21.19 9.79
N THR A 414 18.72 20.66 9.39
CA THR A 414 19.25 20.78 8.04
C THR A 414 19.75 19.41 7.59
N LYS A 415 19.36 18.98 6.39
CA LYS A 415 19.76 17.71 5.76
C LYS A 415 20.16 17.91 4.32
N ILE A 416 20.93 16.96 3.77
CA ILE A 416 21.10 16.80 2.34
C ILE A 416 20.12 15.72 1.86
N LEU A 417 19.25 16.09 0.93
CA LEU A 417 18.27 15.19 0.34
C LEU A 417 18.66 14.87 -1.09
N LYS A 418 19.01 13.62 -1.35
CA LYS A 418 19.26 13.13 -2.70
C LYS A 418 17.95 13.10 -3.49
N GLY A 419 17.84 13.96 -4.49
CA GLY A 419 16.61 14.13 -5.27
C GLY A 419 15.70 15.25 -4.72
N ASN A 420 14.53 15.38 -5.32
CA ASN A 420 13.57 16.47 -5.07
C ASN A 420 12.17 15.97 -4.68
N LYS A 421 12.07 14.75 -4.19
CA LYS A 421 10.83 14.22 -3.61
C LYS A 421 10.93 14.23 -2.09
N PHE A 422 10.04 14.97 -1.48
CA PHE A 422 9.92 15.07 -0.03
C PHE A 422 8.53 14.65 0.39
N TRP A 423 8.45 13.83 1.41
CA TRP A 423 7.21 13.37 1.99
C TRP A 423 7.30 13.45 3.51
N ALA A 424 6.39 14.18 4.12
CA ALA A 424 6.24 14.26 5.56
C ALA A 424 4.76 14.30 5.91
N MET A 425 4.18 13.19 6.32
CA MET A 425 2.79 13.09 6.70
C MET A 425 2.60 12.04 7.80
N GLY A 426 2.16 12.49 8.99
CA GLY A 426 1.60 11.64 10.02
C GLY A 426 2.35 10.35 10.37
N GLY A 427 3.66 10.40 10.59
CA GLY A 427 4.48 9.21 10.88
C GLY A 427 5.12 8.54 9.67
N PHE A 428 4.80 9.00 8.46
CA PHE A 428 5.46 8.57 7.23
C PHE A 428 6.48 9.61 6.77
N GLY A 429 7.66 9.19 6.35
CA GLY A 429 8.68 10.06 5.77
C GLY A 429 9.90 10.22 6.65
N LEU A 430 10.65 11.31 6.44
CA LEU A 430 11.87 11.59 7.20
C LEU A 430 11.57 11.68 8.71
N ASP A 431 12.42 11.06 9.53
CA ASP A 431 12.45 11.23 10.98
C ASP A 431 12.82 12.68 11.33
N ILE A 432 11.88 13.58 11.12
CA ILE A 432 11.95 14.95 11.57
C ILE A 432 11.17 15.01 12.87
N VAL A 433 11.88 15.26 13.95
CA VAL A 433 11.39 15.49 15.33
C VAL A 433 9.87 15.36 15.51
N ALA A 434 9.44 14.47 16.36
CA ALA A 434 8.06 14.06 16.65
C ALA A 434 6.99 15.06 16.17
N GLN A 435 6.35 14.74 15.05
CA GLN A 435 5.39 15.61 14.35
C GLN A 435 4.13 15.92 15.18
N SER A 436 3.89 15.15 16.26
CA SER A 436 2.76 15.33 17.15
C SER A 436 2.75 16.66 17.91
N GLU A 437 3.87 17.36 17.97
CA GLU A 437 4.00 18.61 18.75
C GLU A 437 4.02 19.90 17.90
N ARG A 438 3.90 19.80 16.54
CA ARG A 438 4.08 20.96 15.65
C ARG A 438 2.91 21.14 14.71
N PRO A 439 2.17 22.25 14.85
CA PRO A 439 1.00 22.53 14.01
C PRO A 439 1.35 22.96 12.58
N SER A 440 2.59 23.44 12.32
CA SER A 440 3.02 23.88 10.99
C SER A 440 4.54 23.77 10.83
N LEU A 441 4.96 23.47 9.61
CA LEU A 441 6.34 23.31 9.20
C LEU A 441 6.54 23.99 7.85
N SER A 442 7.58 24.83 7.71
CA SER A 442 8.04 25.31 6.42
C SER A 442 9.38 24.70 6.05
N VAL A 443 9.59 24.44 4.75
CA VAL A 443 10.75 23.70 4.26
C VAL A 443 11.35 24.45 3.07
N ARG A 444 12.67 24.68 3.12
CA ARG A 444 13.45 25.32 2.05
C ARG A 444 14.38 24.31 1.43
N PHE A 445 14.31 24.18 0.11
CA PHE A 445 15.24 23.41 -0.69
C PHE A 445 16.18 24.37 -1.42
N THR A 446 17.48 24.17 -1.29
CA THR A 446 18.50 24.98 -2.00
C THR A 446 19.48 24.04 -2.69
N GLY A 447 19.79 24.29 -3.97
CA GLY A 447 20.76 23.52 -4.73
C GLY A 447 21.27 24.28 -5.94
N GLU A 448 22.44 23.93 -6.42
CA GLU A 448 23.03 24.44 -7.65
C GLU A 448 23.06 23.33 -8.69
N LEU A 449 22.46 23.59 -9.86
CA LEU A 449 22.38 22.61 -10.94
C LEU A 449 23.36 22.96 -12.05
N GLU A 450 24.02 21.94 -12.59
CA GLU A 450 24.89 22.04 -13.78
C GLU A 450 24.31 21.17 -14.89
N PRO A 451 23.56 21.79 -15.83
CA PRO A 451 22.93 21.05 -16.93
C PRO A 451 23.98 20.47 -17.88
N GLU A 452 23.75 19.26 -18.39
CA GLU A 452 24.67 18.61 -19.36
C GLU A 452 24.70 19.30 -20.73
N PHE A 453 23.64 19.99 -21.11
CA PHE A 453 23.47 20.61 -22.39
C PHE A 453 22.92 22.03 -22.27
N SER A 454 23.31 22.91 -23.20
CA SER A 454 22.65 24.21 -23.35
C SER A 454 21.32 24.03 -24.08
N GLY A 455 20.25 24.62 -23.59
CA GLY A 455 18.91 24.48 -24.17
C GLY A 455 17.83 24.98 -23.26
N GLU A 456 16.58 24.72 -23.63
CA GLU A 456 15.42 24.97 -22.83
C GLU A 456 15.16 23.77 -21.90
N TYR A 457 14.79 24.06 -20.66
CA TYR A 457 14.46 23.08 -19.62
C TYR A 457 13.09 23.36 -19.07
N ASP A 458 12.25 22.33 -19.00
CA ASP A 458 10.96 22.40 -18.36
C ASP A 458 11.08 22.04 -16.87
N PHE A 459 10.52 22.87 -16.01
CA PHE A 459 10.41 22.62 -14.58
C PHE A 459 8.96 22.46 -14.17
N GLU A 460 8.71 21.55 -13.26
CA GLU A 460 7.39 21.26 -12.74
C GLU A 460 7.46 21.17 -11.21
N ILE A 461 6.48 21.77 -10.52
CA ILE A 461 6.31 21.65 -9.09
C ILE A 461 4.85 21.27 -8.76
N PHE A 462 4.67 20.38 -7.82
CA PHE A 462 3.39 20.12 -7.18
C PHE A 462 3.60 19.75 -5.71
N SER A 463 2.68 20.13 -4.84
CA SER A 463 2.83 19.99 -3.40
C SER A 463 1.48 19.91 -2.68
N ILE A 464 1.49 19.36 -1.48
CA ILE A 464 0.45 19.65 -0.48
C ILE A 464 0.90 20.89 0.27
N GLY A 465 0.07 21.92 0.28
CA GLY A 465 0.42 23.23 0.81
C GLY A 465 1.14 24.15 -0.18
N PRO A 466 1.26 25.44 0.14
CA PRO A 466 1.88 26.45 -0.70
C PRO A 466 3.32 26.12 -1.07
N SER A 467 3.71 26.35 -2.31
CA SER A 467 5.08 26.12 -2.79
C SER A 467 5.50 27.13 -3.84
N ARG A 468 6.80 27.39 -3.95
CA ARG A 468 7.37 28.32 -4.93
C ARG A 468 8.72 27.80 -5.41
N LEU A 469 8.97 27.90 -6.69
CA LEU A 469 10.28 27.65 -7.30
C LEU A 469 10.89 28.99 -7.70
N THR A 470 12.08 29.27 -7.19
CA THR A 470 12.90 30.41 -7.62
C THR A 470 14.17 29.90 -8.31
N MET A 471 14.62 30.59 -9.33
CA MET A 471 15.87 30.33 -10.01
C MET A 471 16.62 31.66 -10.21
N ASN A 472 17.86 31.74 -9.74
CA ASN A 472 18.68 32.94 -9.80
C ASN A 472 17.91 34.19 -9.32
N ASP A 473 17.25 34.08 -8.16
CA ASP A 473 16.43 35.11 -7.50
C ASP A 473 15.12 35.50 -8.23
N ALA A 474 14.84 34.93 -9.38
CA ALA A 474 13.56 35.11 -10.07
C ALA A 474 12.56 33.99 -9.73
N VAL A 475 11.29 34.35 -9.53
CA VAL A 475 10.23 33.36 -9.36
C VAL A 475 9.94 32.73 -10.69
N LEU A 476 10.23 31.43 -10.81
CA LEU A 476 9.93 30.63 -12.00
C LEU A 476 8.51 30.07 -11.93
N ILE A 477 8.12 29.51 -10.78
CA ILE A 477 6.79 28.96 -10.55
C ILE A 477 6.25 29.50 -9.22
N ASP A 478 5.07 30.12 -9.24
CA ASP A 478 4.35 30.52 -8.04
C ASP A 478 3.12 29.64 -7.83
N ASN A 479 3.23 28.68 -6.92
CA ASN A 479 2.17 27.83 -6.41
C ASN A 479 1.89 28.18 -4.93
N TRP A 480 2.37 29.35 -4.47
CA TRP A 480 2.20 29.87 -3.11
C TRP A 480 0.98 30.77 -3.01
N THR A 481 0.85 31.69 -3.96
CA THR A 481 -0.22 32.67 -3.98
C THR A 481 -1.58 32.04 -4.31
N SER A 482 -1.61 31.07 -5.23
CA SER A 482 -2.80 30.30 -5.58
C SER A 482 -2.40 28.91 -6.06
N GLN A 483 -3.21 27.90 -5.71
CA GLN A 483 -3.04 26.53 -6.16
C GLN A 483 -4.28 26.07 -6.92
N ASP A 484 -4.07 25.43 -8.08
CA ASP A 484 -5.12 24.67 -8.73
C ASP A 484 -5.19 23.29 -8.07
N PRO A 485 -6.40 22.79 -7.71
CA PRO A 485 -6.55 21.47 -7.14
C PRO A 485 -6.03 20.38 -8.10
N GLY A 486 -5.29 19.43 -7.58
CA GLY A 486 -4.78 18.27 -8.30
C GLY A 486 -5.27 16.96 -7.70
N ASP A 487 -4.93 15.86 -8.37
CA ASP A 487 -5.26 14.51 -7.94
C ASP A 487 -4.07 13.77 -7.28
N ALA A 488 -2.93 14.44 -7.14
CA ALA A 488 -1.77 13.92 -6.43
C ALA A 488 -2.03 13.81 -4.92
N PHE A 489 -1.23 12.99 -4.22
CA PHE A 489 -1.28 12.86 -2.76
C PHE A 489 -2.69 12.62 -2.20
N PHE A 490 -3.37 11.61 -2.70
CA PHE A 490 -4.75 11.27 -2.25
C PHE A 490 -5.79 12.36 -2.52
N GLY A 491 -5.59 13.17 -3.56
CA GLY A 491 -6.49 14.27 -3.91
C GLY A 491 -6.31 15.54 -3.06
N MET A 492 -5.23 15.62 -2.27
CA MET A 492 -4.94 16.79 -1.42
C MET A 492 -3.89 17.73 -2.03
N GLY A 493 -3.19 17.32 -3.07
CA GLY A 493 -2.12 18.09 -3.68
C GLY A 493 -2.60 19.10 -4.70
N SER A 494 -1.68 19.99 -5.11
CA SER A 494 -1.90 20.88 -6.24
C SER A 494 -1.85 20.14 -7.57
N ALA A 495 -2.43 20.72 -8.61
CA ALA A 495 -2.08 20.38 -9.98
C ALA A 495 -0.59 20.71 -10.23
N PRO A 496 0.09 20.02 -11.17
CA PRO A 496 1.42 20.40 -11.63
C PRO A 496 1.42 21.81 -12.25
N ARG A 497 2.42 22.59 -11.94
CA ARG A 497 2.68 23.90 -12.55
C ARG A 497 4.09 24.00 -13.05
#